data_7615139644bdba0db1ff8369a4b22389
#
_entry.id   7615139644bdba0db1ff8369a4b22389
#
_cell.length_a   1.000
_cell.length_b   1.000
_cell.length_c   1.000
_cell.angle_alpha   90.00
_cell.angle_beta   90.00
_cell.angle_gamma   90.00
#
_symmetry.space_group_name_H-M   'P 1'
#
loop_
_entity.id
_entity.type
_entity.pdbx_description
1 polymer ?
#
loop_
_entity_poly.entity_id
_entity_poly.type
_entity_poly.pdbx_seq_one_letter_code
_entity_poly.pdbx_strand_id
1 'polypeptide(L)'
;MSLVRSLALLALLAAPCPAGGLRIAVSFPAERSAAALDGRVLVILSKEAEGEPRFQVRDGPTGQQVFGVDVDGLAPGDEAVIDATTFGYPRASLADVPAGEYRVQALLHRYETFHRGDGHVVKMPMDRGEGQQWNRAPGNLLSTPRAVRVDPARDATLRVELDREIPPIPPPADTKYIKHVRIQSERLTAFWGRPMHLGAVVLLPEGFDEHPDARYPLVVNHGHFPATFGGFREEPPDPDLAPDDSARFRLEGYNRIQQQEAHDFYRRWTGPDFPRMVICKIQHANPFYDDSYAVNSENVGPYGDAIHHELIPALEERFRCLGEGWARFTYGGSTGGWEALAVQVHYPDMFNGCFAACPDPIDFRAYCLVDLYADENAYWLDGAWKRVARPGHRDWLGQVDSTLRDMNHLELVLGTKGRSGQQFDIWEAVYSPCGADGYPERIWDKRTGVIDRDVAAYWRENHDLVHIMRRDWATLGPKLAGKIHLYCGDMDNYYLNNAVYLAEEFLETTTAPHYAGVVEYGDRAEHCWNGAHELPNAISRLRYHTLYVDRMMARIAATAPADADLTSWRY
;
A
#
# COMPACT_ATOMS: atom_id res chain seq x y z
N MET A 1 -22.92 -37.20 57.03
CA MET A 1 -23.33 -35.85 56.56
C MET A 1 -22.79 -35.72 55.12
N SER A 2 -23.70 -35.94 54.19
CA SER A 2 -23.38 -36.00 52.74
C SER A 2 -23.76 -34.65 52.13
N LEU A 3 -22.75 -33.94 51.56
CA LEU A 3 -23.01 -32.69 50.81
C LEU A 3 -23.30 -33.05 49.35
N VAL A 4 -24.52 -32.82 48.93
CA VAL A 4 -24.97 -32.85 47.53
C VAL A 4 -24.59 -31.52 46.89
N ARG A 5 -23.65 -31.54 45.92
CA ARG A 5 -23.35 -30.39 45.06
C ARG A 5 -24.34 -30.42 43.88
N SER A 6 -25.23 -29.43 43.86
CA SER A 6 -26.11 -29.16 42.70
C SER A 6 -25.30 -28.46 41.62
N LEU A 7 -25.11 -29.12 40.47
CA LEU A 7 -24.67 -28.49 39.23
C LEU A 7 -25.87 -27.75 38.62
N ALA A 8 -25.84 -26.44 38.58
CA ALA A 8 -26.78 -25.64 37.78
C ALA A 8 -26.25 -25.60 36.32
N LEU A 9 -26.97 -26.29 35.44
CA LEU A 9 -26.79 -26.22 34.00
C LEU A 9 -27.36 -24.89 33.51
N LEU A 10 -26.50 -23.92 33.18
CA LEU A 10 -26.92 -22.71 32.44
C LEU A 10 -27.16 -23.11 30.98
N ALA A 11 -28.44 -23.30 30.63
CA ALA A 11 -28.84 -23.40 29.23
C ALA A 11 -28.73 -21.98 28.61
N LEU A 12 -27.76 -21.75 27.78
CA LEU A 12 -27.77 -20.62 26.87
C LEU A 12 -28.92 -20.81 25.88
N LEU A 13 -30.01 -20.10 26.13
CA LEU A 13 -31.09 -19.90 25.16
C LEU A 13 -30.50 -19.09 24.01
N ALA A 14 -30.13 -19.73 22.89
CA ALA A 14 -29.93 -19.06 21.62
C ALA A 14 -31.23 -18.31 21.28
N ALA A 15 -31.20 -17.00 21.25
CA ALA A 15 -32.31 -16.20 20.77
C ALA A 15 -32.64 -16.65 19.34
N PRO A 16 -33.90 -16.90 19.00
CA PRO A 16 -34.27 -17.23 17.63
C PRO A 16 -33.88 -16.05 16.76
N CYS A 17 -33.04 -16.30 15.75
CA CYS A 17 -32.82 -15.37 14.67
C CYS A 17 -34.19 -15.03 14.07
N PRO A 18 -34.59 -13.75 13.91
CA PRO A 18 -35.88 -13.45 13.31
C PRO A 18 -35.89 -14.00 11.89
N ALA A 19 -36.70 -15.00 11.63
CA ALA A 19 -36.98 -15.52 10.30
C ALA A 19 -37.79 -14.45 9.55
N GLY A 20 -37.11 -13.66 8.71
CA GLY A 20 -37.71 -12.63 7.88
C GLY A 20 -36.93 -11.33 7.93
N GLY A 21 -36.35 -10.94 6.81
CA GLY A 21 -35.61 -9.70 6.59
C GLY A 21 -35.07 -9.66 5.16
N LEU A 22 -34.55 -8.52 4.76
CA LEU A 22 -33.95 -8.37 3.43
C LEU A 22 -32.72 -9.28 3.29
N ARG A 23 -32.69 -9.99 2.17
CA ARG A 23 -31.50 -10.72 1.69
C ARG A 23 -31.12 -10.20 0.31
N ILE A 24 -29.81 -10.15 0.04
CA ILE A 24 -29.28 -9.84 -1.29
C ILE A 24 -28.57 -11.09 -1.78
N ALA A 25 -29.10 -11.68 -2.84
CA ALA A 25 -28.59 -12.90 -3.45
C ALA A 25 -27.83 -12.53 -4.74
N VAL A 26 -26.56 -12.89 -4.80
CA VAL A 26 -25.66 -12.59 -5.93
C VAL A 26 -25.30 -13.88 -6.64
N SER A 27 -25.50 -13.93 -7.95
CA SER A 27 -25.15 -15.07 -8.79
C SER A 27 -24.46 -14.60 -10.07
N PHE A 28 -23.90 -15.53 -10.82
CA PHE A 28 -23.40 -15.27 -12.19
C PHE A 28 -23.89 -16.36 -13.15
N PRO A 29 -24.14 -16.02 -14.45
CA PRO A 29 -24.61 -16.97 -15.42
C PRO A 29 -23.44 -17.78 -16.01
N ALA A 30 -23.72 -18.95 -16.57
CA ALA A 30 -22.73 -19.86 -17.17
C ALA A 30 -21.94 -19.24 -18.33
N GLU A 31 -22.50 -18.23 -18.99
CA GLU A 31 -21.84 -17.45 -20.06
C GLU A 31 -20.66 -16.64 -19.54
N ARG A 32 -20.58 -16.33 -18.25
CA ARG A 32 -19.46 -15.63 -17.62
C ARG A 32 -18.39 -16.58 -17.11
N SER A 33 -18.78 -17.72 -16.60
CA SER A 33 -17.89 -18.83 -16.27
C SER A 33 -18.67 -20.14 -16.25
N ALA A 34 -18.18 -21.14 -16.99
CA ALA A 34 -18.74 -22.48 -16.90
C ALA A 34 -18.22 -23.26 -15.67
N ALA A 35 -17.13 -22.79 -15.07
CA ALA A 35 -16.55 -23.37 -13.86
C ALA A 35 -17.02 -22.62 -12.61
N ALA A 36 -17.05 -23.33 -11.49
CA ALA A 36 -17.23 -22.73 -10.17
C ALA A 36 -16.05 -21.79 -9.84
N LEU A 37 -16.33 -20.70 -9.12
CA LEU A 37 -15.38 -19.64 -8.80
C LEU A 37 -15.18 -19.50 -7.30
N ASP A 38 -13.93 -19.25 -6.92
CA ASP A 38 -13.52 -18.85 -5.58
C ASP A 38 -13.36 -17.32 -5.53
N GLY A 39 -13.62 -16.71 -4.38
CA GLY A 39 -13.38 -15.29 -4.22
C GLY A 39 -14.18 -14.65 -3.10
N ARG A 40 -14.32 -13.33 -3.21
CA ARG A 40 -15.14 -12.54 -2.32
C ARG A 40 -16.22 -11.79 -3.09
N VAL A 41 -17.46 -12.05 -2.76
CA VAL A 41 -18.60 -11.32 -3.29
C VAL A 41 -18.79 -10.05 -2.43
N LEU A 42 -18.72 -8.91 -3.08
CA LEU A 42 -18.98 -7.59 -2.49
C LEU A 42 -20.29 -7.04 -3.04
N VAL A 43 -21.11 -6.47 -2.15
CA VAL A 43 -22.35 -5.74 -2.53
C VAL A 43 -22.26 -4.32 -2.00
N ILE A 44 -22.34 -3.35 -2.89
CA ILE A 44 -22.26 -1.92 -2.58
C ILE A 44 -23.64 -1.30 -2.77
N LEU A 45 -24.08 -0.54 -1.75
CA LEU A 45 -25.33 0.22 -1.74
C LEU A 45 -24.96 1.71 -1.70
N SER A 46 -25.03 2.39 -2.85
CA SER A 46 -24.67 3.79 -2.97
C SER A 46 -25.90 4.69 -2.99
N LYS A 47 -25.78 5.86 -2.35
CA LYS A 47 -26.72 6.98 -2.46
C LYS A 47 -26.34 7.99 -3.53
N GLU A 48 -25.14 7.86 -4.10
CA GLU A 48 -24.69 8.76 -5.17
C GLU A 48 -25.39 8.41 -6.48
N ALA A 49 -25.87 9.44 -7.18
CA ALA A 49 -26.64 9.27 -8.42
C ALA A 49 -25.76 8.89 -9.62
N GLU A 50 -24.50 9.31 -9.62
CA GLU A 50 -23.56 9.16 -10.72
C GLU A 50 -22.39 8.23 -10.36
N GLY A 51 -21.63 7.83 -11.38
CA GLY A 51 -20.46 6.96 -11.22
C GLY A 51 -20.81 5.50 -10.91
N GLU A 52 -19.82 4.64 -10.89
CA GLU A 52 -20.00 3.23 -10.48
C GLU A 52 -19.78 3.09 -8.97
N PRO A 53 -20.72 2.46 -8.22
CA PRO A 53 -20.63 2.29 -6.76
C PRO A 53 -19.29 1.69 -6.27
N ARG A 54 -18.66 0.80 -7.05
CA ARG A 54 -17.36 0.19 -6.69
C ARG A 54 -16.21 1.19 -6.52
N PHE A 55 -16.36 2.42 -7.02
CA PHE A 55 -15.37 3.51 -6.85
C PHE A 55 -15.74 4.51 -5.75
N GLN A 56 -16.83 4.26 -5.02
CA GLN A 56 -17.36 5.15 -3.99
C GLN A 56 -17.18 4.58 -2.57
N VAL A 57 -16.51 3.44 -2.45
CA VAL A 57 -16.19 2.79 -1.17
C VAL A 57 -14.97 3.47 -0.56
N ARG A 58 -15.11 3.95 0.69
CA ARG A 58 -14.05 4.62 1.47
C ARG A 58 -14.35 4.54 2.96
N ASP A 59 -13.35 4.70 3.79
CA ASP A 59 -13.38 4.53 5.24
C ASP A 59 -13.96 5.73 6.02
N GLY A 60 -14.14 6.87 5.39
CA GLY A 60 -14.69 8.06 6.04
C GLY A 60 -16.21 8.08 6.14
N PRO A 61 -16.79 9.09 6.81
CA PRO A 61 -18.23 9.21 7.08
C PRO A 61 -19.09 9.34 5.81
N THR A 62 -18.49 9.67 4.69
CA THR A 62 -19.14 9.77 3.37
C THR A 62 -19.01 8.49 2.54
N GLY A 63 -18.38 7.45 3.08
CA GLY A 63 -18.26 6.14 2.43
C GLY A 63 -19.62 5.49 2.18
N GLN A 64 -19.77 4.81 1.04
CA GLN A 64 -20.98 4.08 0.72
C GLN A 64 -21.00 2.74 1.43
N GLN A 65 -22.22 2.21 1.67
CA GLN A 65 -22.39 0.93 2.34
C GLN A 65 -21.85 -0.21 1.51
N VAL A 66 -21.04 -1.08 2.12
CA VAL A 66 -20.52 -2.31 1.49
C VAL A 66 -20.67 -3.50 2.43
N PHE A 67 -20.98 -4.66 1.87
CA PHE A 67 -21.01 -5.96 2.52
C PHE A 67 -20.14 -6.94 1.74
N GLY A 68 -19.53 -7.91 2.44
CA GLY A 68 -18.71 -8.90 1.79
C GLY A 68 -18.88 -10.31 2.36
N VAL A 69 -18.89 -11.32 1.49
CA VAL A 69 -18.92 -12.73 1.86
C VAL A 69 -17.94 -13.52 1.00
N ASP A 70 -17.15 -14.39 1.63
CA ASP A 70 -16.27 -15.30 0.89
C ASP A 70 -17.08 -16.42 0.26
N VAL A 71 -16.71 -16.82 -0.96
CA VAL A 71 -17.28 -17.98 -1.66
C VAL A 71 -16.15 -18.94 -2.05
N ASP A 72 -16.45 -20.23 -1.88
CA ASP A 72 -15.55 -21.33 -2.19
C ASP A 72 -16.30 -22.30 -3.11
N GLY A 73 -15.96 -22.29 -4.39
CA GLY A 73 -16.60 -23.10 -5.41
C GLY A 73 -18.05 -22.67 -5.73
N LEU A 74 -18.34 -21.36 -5.78
CA LEU A 74 -19.66 -20.87 -6.23
C LEU A 74 -19.88 -21.28 -7.69
N ALA A 75 -20.87 -22.15 -7.93
CA ALA A 75 -21.19 -22.62 -9.28
C ALA A 75 -22.06 -21.59 -10.05
N PRO A 76 -22.03 -21.60 -11.40
CA PRO A 76 -22.92 -20.72 -12.18
C PRO A 76 -24.39 -20.99 -11.82
N GLY A 77 -25.13 -19.93 -11.52
CA GLY A 77 -26.53 -19.95 -11.08
C GLY A 77 -26.73 -20.13 -9.57
N ASP A 78 -25.70 -20.55 -8.82
CA ASP A 78 -25.77 -20.58 -7.34
C ASP A 78 -25.74 -19.17 -6.76
N GLU A 79 -26.34 -18.99 -5.61
CA GLU A 79 -26.51 -17.70 -4.94
C GLU A 79 -25.56 -17.55 -3.75
N ALA A 80 -24.69 -16.53 -3.78
CA ALA A 80 -24.02 -16.01 -2.58
C ALA A 80 -24.97 -15.04 -1.88
N VAL A 81 -25.27 -15.29 -0.59
CA VAL A 81 -26.32 -14.55 0.14
C VAL A 81 -25.69 -13.62 1.17
N ILE A 82 -26.10 -12.36 1.11
CA ILE A 82 -25.83 -11.33 2.11
C ILE A 82 -27.15 -11.09 2.86
N ASP A 83 -27.10 -11.22 4.18
CA ASP A 83 -28.23 -11.05 5.08
C ASP A 83 -27.83 -10.23 6.34
N ALA A 84 -28.72 -10.19 7.33
CA ALA A 84 -28.49 -9.45 8.57
C ALA A 84 -27.29 -9.94 9.40
N THR A 85 -26.76 -11.14 9.15
CA THR A 85 -25.59 -11.70 9.84
C THR A 85 -24.28 -11.37 9.15
N THR A 86 -24.32 -10.94 7.89
CA THR A 86 -23.15 -10.56 7.10
C THR A 86 -22.58 -9.24 7.60
N PHE A 87 -21.28 -9.23 7.92
CA PHE A 87 -20.62 -8.02 8.38
C PHE A 87 -20.43 -7.02 7.25
N GLY A 88 -20.79 -5.76 7.52
CA GLY A 88 -20.70 -4.67 6.57
C GLY A 88 -20.03 -3.42 7.15
N TYR A 89 -19.82 -2.41 6.31
CA TYR A 89 -19.30 -1.10 6.66
C TYR A 89 -19.97 -0.01 5.79
N PRO A 90 -20.29 1.18 6.32
CA PRO A 90 -20.16 1.64 7.71
C PRO A 90 -21.20 1.05 8.68
N ARG A 91 -22.33 0.52 8.18
CA ARG A 91 -23.29 -0.22 9.01
C ARG A 91 -22.87 -1.67 9.08
N ALA A 92 -22.75 -2.18 10.31
CA ALA A 92 -22.25 -3.54 10.55
C ALA A 92 -23.20 -4.66 10.11
N SER A 93 -24.50 -4.37 9.97
CA SER A 93 -25.52 -5.32 9.55
C SER A 93 -26.40 -4.74 8.45
N LEU A 94 -26.88 -5.61 7.55
CA LEU A 94 -27.88 -5.25 6.54
C LEU A 94 -29.20 -4.77 7.20
N ALA A 95 -29.52 -5.27 8.41
CA ALA A 95 -30.68 -4.83 9.18
C ALA A 95 -30.60 -3.35 9.63
N ASP A 96 -29.40 -2.79 9.74
CA ASP A 96 -29.17 -1.41 10.20
C ASP A 96 -29.12 -0.40 9.06
N VAL A 97 -29.22 -0.85 7.81
CA VAL A 97 -29.22 0.04 6.63
C VAL A 97 -30.53 0.83 6.59
N PRO A 98 -30.51 2.17 6.47
CA PRO A 98 -31.74 2.95 6.36
C PRO A 98 -32.56 2.55 5.13
N ALA A 99 -33.89 2.40 5.31
CA ALA A 99 -34.77 2.17 4.17
C ALA A 99 -34.72 3.37 3.20
N GLY A 100 -34.66 3.09 1.88
CA GLY A 100 -34.57 4.15 0.87
C GLY A 100 -34.21 3.64 -0.52
N GLU A 101 -34.01 4.58 -1.43
CA GLU A 101 -33.51 4.30 -2.77
C GLU A 101 -31.99 4.25 -2.75
N TYR A 102 -31.42 3.25 -3.42
CA TYR A 102 -29.97 3.03 -3.57
C TYR A 102 -29.64 2.60 -4.98
N ARG A 103 -28.44 2.93 -5.43
CA ARG A 103 -27.81 2.26 -6.57
C ARG A 103 -27.02 1.07 -6.03
N VAL A 104 -27.40 -0.12 -6.47
CA VAL A 104 -26.77 -1.39 -6.06
C VAL A 104 -25.83 -1.86 -7.15
N GLN A 105 -24.62 -2.23 -6.76
CA GLN A 105 -23.65 -2.94 -7.59
C GLN A 105 -23.05 -4.09 -6.79
N ALA A 106 -22.95 -5.27 -7.40
CA ALA A 106 -22.22 -6.40 -6.86
C ALA A 106 -20.94 -6.65 -7.68
N LEU A 107 -19.93 -7.22 -7.02
CA LEU A 107 -18.66 -7.61 -7.63
C LEU A 107 -18.18 -8.92 -7.00
N LEU A 108 -17.66 -9.84 -7.80
CA LEU A 108 -16.89 -11.01 -7.35
C LEU A 108 -15.40 -10.73 -7.58
N HIS A 109 -14.68 -10.46 -6.50
CA HIS A 109 -13.22 -10.43 -6.49
C HIS A 109 -12.70 -11.86 -6.50
N ARG A 110 -12.20 -12.30 -7.64
CA ARG A 110 -11.82 -13.70 -7.88
C ARG A 110 -10.53 -14.05 -7.20
N TYR A 111 -10.50 -15.22 -6.54
CA TYR A 111 -9.30 -15.81 -5.98
C TYR A 111 -8.84 -17.00 -6.83
N GLU A 112 -7.54 -17.23 -6.81
CA GLU A 112 -6.88 -18.38 -7.42
C GLU A 112 -6.19 -19.19 -6.32
N THR A 113 -6.02 -20.50 -6.53
CA THR A 113 -5.31 -21.36 -5.59
C THR A 113 -3.82 -21.28 -5.84
N PHE A 114 -3.06 -21.03 -4.78
CA PHE A 114 -1.61 -21.04 -4.76
C PHE A 114 -1.12 -22.22 -3.91
N HIS A 115 -0.19 -22.98 -4.46
CA HIS A 115 0.50 -24.05 -3.76
C HIS A 115 1.90 -23.55 -3.40
N ARG A 116 2.04 -22.94 -2.24
CA ARG A 116 3.28 -22.29 -1.80
C ARG A 116 4.39 -23.31 -1.59
N GLY A 117 5.64 -22.87 -1.79
CA GLY A 117 6.84 -23.69 -1.59
C GLY A 117 7.06 -24.17 -0.15
N ASP A 118 6.45 -23.49 0.83
CA ASP A 118 6.43 -23.87 2.24
C ASP A 118 5.39 -24.96 2.60
N GLY A 119 4.60 -25.41 1.61
CA GLY A 119 3.58 -26.45 1.74
C GLY A 119 2.17 -25.95 2.01
N HIS A 120 1.96 -24.66 2.24
CA HIS A 120 0.62 -24.11 2.42
C HIS A 120 -0.14 -24.01 1.09
N VAL A 121 -1.45 -24.18 1.17
CA VAL A 121 -2.36 -23.96 0.04
C VAL A 121 -3.31 -22.81 0.40
N VAL A 122 -3.21 -21.72 -0.33
CA VAL A 122 -3.98 -20.49 -0.05
C VAL A 122 -4.77 -20.06 -1.28
N LYS A 123 -5.90 -19.38 -1.05
CA LYS A 123 -6.73 -18.78 -2.10
C LYS A 123 -6.59 -17.26 -2.05
N MET A 124 -5.99 -16.68 -3.08
CA MET A 124 -5.60 -15.28 -3.14
C MET A 124 -5.99 -14.65 -4.48
N PRO A 125 -6.24 -13.35 -4.54
CA PRO A 125 -6.33 -12.64 -5.81
C PRO A 125 -4.95 -12.59 -6.49
N MET A 126 -4.92 -12.63 -7.81
CA MET A 126 -3.70 -12.50 -8.60
C MET A 126 -3.68 -11.14 -9.29
N ASP A 127 -2.62 -10.35 -9.08
CA ASP A 127 -2.40 -9.12 -9.85
C ASP A 127 -2.30 -9.42 -11.36
N ARG A 128 -3.00 -8.65 -12.17
CA ARG A 128 -3.04 -8.73 -13.63
C ARG A 128 -2.70 -7.42 -14.31
N GLY A 129 -1.92 -6.56 -13.62
CA GLY A 129 -1.43 -5.27 -14.07
C GLY A 129 -2.22 -4.08 -13.51
N GLU A 130 -3.16 -4.30 -12.60
CA GLU A 130 -3.93 -3.24 -11.94
C GLU A 130 -3.31 -2.78 -10.61
N GLY A 131 -2.24 -3.42 -10.12
CA GLY A 131 -1.68 -3.16 -8.81
C GLY A 131 -2.60 -3.66 -7.69
N GLN A 132 -3.17 -4.87 -7.81
CA GLN A 132 -3.99 -5.55 -6.81
C GLN A 132 -5.23 -4.76 -6.32
N GLN A 133 -5.79 -3.90 -7.17
CA GLN A 133 -6.99 -3.13 -6.85
C GLN A 133 -8.26 -3.94 -7.15
N TRP A 134 -8.92 -4.46 -6.11
CA TRP A 134 -10.11 -5.32 -6.24
C TRP A 134 -11.21 -4.77 -7.16
N ASN A 135 -11.39 -3.43 -7.18
CA ASN A 135 -12.42 -2.75 -7.96
C ASN A 135 -12.04 -2.55 -9.44
N ARG A 136 -10.80 -2.89 -9.85
CA ARG A 136 -10.28 -2.77 -11.23
C ARG A 136 -9.65 -4.05 -11.77
N ALA A 137 -9.51 -5.09 -10.94
CA ALA A 137 -8.79 -6.30 -11.29
C ALA A 137 -9.42 -7.00 -12.50
N PRO A 138 -8.66 -7.20 -13.59
CA PRO A 138 -9.14 -7.90 -14.79
C PRO A 138 -9.65 -9.30 -14.47
N GLY A 139 -10.76 -9.69 -15.09
CA GLY A 139 -11.40 -10.98 -14.87
C GLY A 139 -12.34 -11.03 -13.67
N ASN A 140 -12.40 -9.97 -12.82
CA ASN A 140 -13.46 -9.88 -11.82
C ASN A 140 -14.83 -9.71 -12.48
N LEU A 141 -15.83 -10.41 -11.94
CA LEU A 141 -17.21 -10.28 -12.41
C LEU A 141 -17.91 -9.16 -11.63
N LEU A 142 -18.75 -8.39 -12.32
CA LEU A 142 -19.51 -7.30 -11.72
C LEU A 142 -20.90 -7.19 -12.33
N SER A 143 -21.84 -6.62 -11.56
CA SER A 143 -23.17 -6.31 -12.07
C SER A 143 -23.22 -4.91 -12.68
N THR A 144 -24.14 -4.71 -13.62
CA THR A 144 -24.56 -3.37 -14.02
C THR A 144 -25.24 -2.67 -12.83
N PRO A 145 -24.79 -1.44 -12.44
CA PRO A 145 -25.43 -0.68 -11.36
C PRO A 145 -26.89 -0.38 -11.69
N ARG A 146 -27.79 -0.58 -10.70
CA ARG A 146 -29.22 -0.27 -10.87
C ARG A 146 -29.83 0.37 -9.63
N ALA A 147 -30.81 1.24 -9.84
CA ALA A 147 -31.61 1.81 -8.76
C ALA A 147 -32.55 0.76 -8.18
N VAL A 148 -32.57 0.63 -6.86
CA VAL A 148 -33.46 -0.29 -6.13
C VAL A 148 -33.92 0.36 -4.82
N ARG A 149 -35.14 0.00 -4.39
CA ARG A 149 -35.61 0.34 -3.05
C ARG A 149 -35.16 -0.74 -2.07
N VAL A 150 -34.33 -0.35 -1.11
CA VAL A 150 -33.89 -1.19 0.00
C VAL A 150 -34.80 -0.92 1.21
N ASP A 151 -35.32 -1.96 1.82
CA ASP A 151 -36.08 -1.90 3.05
C ASP A 151 -35.77 -3.14 3.91
N PRO A 152 -34.83 -3.01 4.87
CA PRO A 152 -34.35 -4.14 5.67
C PRO A 152 -35.43 -4.82 6.51
N ALA A 153 -36.53 -4.12 6.84
CA ALA A 153 -37.61 -4.66 7.63
C ALA A 153 -38.56 -5.59 6.82
N ARG A 154 -38.43 -5.58 5.48
CA ARG A 154 -39.25 -6.43 4.61
C ARG A 154 -38.59 -7.79 4.42
N ASP A 155 -39.37 -8.84 4.57
CA ASP A 155 -38.95 -10.18 4.14
C ASP A 155 -38.97 -10.25 2.61
N ALA A 156 -37.79 -10.05 2.01
CA ALA A 156 -37.60 -9.98 0.56
C ALA A 156 -36.21 -10.46 0.16
N THR A 157 -36.10 -10.97 -1.06
CA THR A 157 -34.81 -11.28 -1.68
C THR A 157 -34.58 -10.38 -2.88
N LEU A 158 -33.54 -9.53 -2.81
CA LEU A 158 -33.03 -8.76 -3.94
C LEU A 158 -32.01 -9.60 -4.69
N ARG A 159 -32.30 -10.00 -5.94
CA ARG A 159 -31.37 -10.76 -6.78
C ARG A 159 -30.54 -9.82 -7.61
N VAL A 160 -29.21 -10.05 -7.63
CA VAL A 160 -28.22 -9.29 -8.41
C VAL A 160 -27.39 -10.29 -9.21
N GLU A 161 -27.42 -10.17 -10.54
CA GLU A 161 -26.63 -11.00 -11.44
C GLU A 161 -25.35 -10.27 -11.85
N LEU A 162 -24.20 -10.97 -11.82
CA LEU A 162 -22.92 -10.47 -12.30
C LEU A 162 -22.88 -10.69 -13.83
N ASP A 163 -23.31 -9.69 -14.57
CA ASP A 163 -23.53 -9.70 -16.01
C ASP A 163 -22.36 -9.18 -16.84
N ARG A 164 -21.30 -8.67 -16.18
CA ARG A 164 -20.12 -8.06 -16.83
C ARG A 164 -18.83 -8.64 -16.25
N GLU A 165 -17.75 -8.49 -17.01
CA GLU A 165 -16.38 -8.83 -16.59
C GLU A 165 -15.47 -7.61 -16.81
N ILE A 166 -14.51 -7.40 -15.92
CA ILE A 166 -13.50 -6.34 -16.08
C ILE A 166 -12.49 -6.78 -17.16
N PRO A 167 -12.31 -5.98 -18.22
CA PRO A 167 -11.46 -6.37 -19.33
C PRO A 167 -9.97 -6.38 -18.96
N PRO A 168 -9.12 -7.11 -19.70
CA PRO A 168 -7.67 -7.05 -19.57
C PRO A 168 -7.11 -5.64 -19.76
N ILE A 169 -6.03 -5.31 -19.04
CA ILE A 169 -5.29 -4.08 -19.21
C ILE A 169 -4.30 -4.26 -20.36
N PRO A 170 -4.31 -3.40 -21.38
CA PRO A 170 -3.33 -3.48 -22.45
C PRO A 170 -1.92 -3.16 -21.91
N PRO A 171 -0.87 -3.85 -22.38
CA PRO A 171 0.48 -3.53 -21.99
C PRO A 171 0.85 -2.09 -22.38
N PRO A 172 1.57 -1.35 -21.51
CA PRO A 172 1.99 0.00 -21.83
C PRO A 172 3.03 0.01 -22.96
N ALA A 173 3.05 1.09 -23.75
CA ALA A 173 4.03 1.28 -24.80
C ALA A 173 5.28 2.00 -24.28
N ASP A 174 6.45 1.57 -24.76
CA ASP A 174 7.70 2.29 -24.54
C ASP A 174 7.73 3.60 -25.34
N THR A 175 8.36 4.64 -24.75
CA THR A 175 8.71 5.89 -25.47
C THR A 175 10.23 6.02 -25.63
N LYS A 176 10.72 7.17 -26.11
CA LYS A 176 12.15 7.47 -26.12
C LYS A 176 12.74 7.35 -24.71
N TYR A 177 12.09 7.96 -23.72
CA TYR A 177 12.59 8.07 -22.35
C TYR A 177 12.05 7.01 -21.41
N ILE A 178 10.81 6.56 -21.58
CA ILE A 178 10.15 5.64 -20.65
C ILE A 178 10.17 4.22 -21.21
N LYS A 179 10.71 3.29 -20.42
CA LYS A 179 10.77 1.86 -20.76
C LYS A 179 10.06 1.04 -19.69
N HIS A 180 9.42 -0.03 -20.12
CA HIS A 180 8.76 -0.98 -19.24
C HIS A 180 9.55 -2.28 -19.20
N VAL A 181 9.82 -2.76 -18.01
CA VAL A 181 10.53 -4.02 -17.78
C VAL A 181 9.63 -4.96 -17.02
N ARG A 182 9.66 -6.21 -17.41
CA ARG A 182 9.02 -7.30 -16.68
C ARG A 182 9.92 -8.52 -16.76
N ILE A 183 10.29 -9.06 -15.61
CA ILE A 183 11.06 -10.29 -15.48
C ILE A 183 10.26 -11.32 -14.70
N GLN A 184 10.46 -12.60 -14.97
CA GLN A 184 10.00 -13.64 -14.08
C GLN A 184 11.02 -13.81 -12.96
N SER A 185 10.56 -13.75 -11.71
CA SER A 185 11.40 -14.00 -10.53
C SER A 185 11.43 -15.50 -10.23
N GLU A 186 12.62 -16.08 -10.16
CA GLU A 186 12.80 -17.48 -9.75
C GLU A 186 12.43 -17.67 -8.28
N ARG A 187 12.86 -16.74 -7.41
CA ARG A 187 12.62 -16.79 -5.96
C ARG A 187 11.13 -16.72 -5.64
N LEU A 188 10.42 -15.77 -6.23
CA LEU A 188 8.98 -15.60 -6.01
C LEU A 188 8.18 -16.73 -6.65
N THR A 189 8.61 -17.22 -7.81
CA THR A 189 7.99 -18.38 -8.47
C THR A 189 8.10 -19.63 -7.59
N ALA A 190 9.25 -19.86 -6.98
CA ALA A 190 9.45 -20.97 -6.04
C ALA A 190 8.59 -20.83 -4.77
N PHE A 191 8.48 -19.61 -4.22
CA PHE A 191 7.67 -19.36 -3.04
C PHE A 191 6.17 -19.53 -3.30
N TRP A 192 5.65 -18.93 -4.38
CA TRP A 192 4.21 -18.93 -4.67
C TRP A 192 3.73 -20.18 -5.44
N GLY A 193 4.67 -21.07 -5.89
CA GLY A 193 4.38 -22.30 -6.61
C GLY A 193 3.80 -22.08 -8.02
N ARG A 194 4.00 -20.86 -8.58
CA ARG A 194 3.54 -20.47 -9.92
C ARG A 194 4.38 -19.32 -10.46
N PRO A 195 4.39 -19.06 -11.78
CA PRO A 195 5.15 -17.96 -12.35
C PRO A 195 4.77 -16.61 -11.73
N MET A 196 5.72 -15.98 -11.04
CA MET A 196 5.60 -14.65 -10.46
C MET A 196 6.59 -13.70 -11.13
N HIS A 197 6.21 -12.44 -11.22
CA HIS A 197 6.98 -11.44 -11.97
C HIS A 197 7.25 -10.21 -11.14
N LEU A 198 8.39 -9.60 -11.40
CA LEU A 198 8.72 -8.24 -10.99
C LEU A 198 8.79 -7.35 -12.23
N GLY A 199 8.55 -6.07 -12.05
CA GLY A 199 8.64 -5.11 -13.13
C GLY A 199 9.25 -3.77 -12.69
N ALA A 200 9.45 -2.91 -13.67
CA ALA A 200 9.83 -1.52 -13.43
C ALA A 200 9.37 -0.62 -14.59
N VAL A 201 9.02 0.61 -14.24
CA VAL A 201 8.90 1.71 -15.20
C VAL A 201 10.16 2.56 -15.07
N VAL A 202 10.95 2.61 -16.15
CA VAL A 202 12.31 3.17 -16.15
C VAL A 202 12.35 4.45 -16.96
N LEU A 203 12.89 5.52 -16.38
CA LEU A 203 13.18 6.77 -17.06
C LEU A 203 14.65 6.84 -17.45
N LEU A 204 14.92 6.95 -18.75
CA LEU A 204 16.25 7.05 -19.31
C LEU A 204 16.70 8.52 -19.44
N PRO A 205 18.01 8.81 -19.27
CA PRO A 205 18.53 10.16 -19.46
C PRO A 205 18.51 10.59 -20.93
N GLU A 206 18.53 11.90 -21.17
CA GLU A 206 18.78 12.46 -22.50
C GLU A 206 20.12 11.96 -23.04
N GLY A 207 20.21 11.67 -24.34
CA GLY A 207 21.43 11.20 -24.98
C GLY A 207 21.77 9.73 -24.71
N PHE A 208 20.83 8.94 -24.14
CA PHE A 208 21.09 7.55 -23.80
C PHE A 208 21.54 6.71 -25.00
N ASP A 209 20.89 6.86 -26.15
CA ASP A 209 21.22 6.09 -27.35
C ASP A 209 22.45 6.64 -28.09
N GLU A 210 22.71 7.94 -27.97
CA GLU A 210 23.83 8.64 -28.58
C GLU A 210 25.18 8.39 -27.88
N HIS A 211 25.14 7.94 -26.61
CA HIS A 211 26.30 7.65 -25.78
C HIS A 211 26.32 6.19 -25.30
N PRO A 212 26.59 5.22 -26.21
CA PRO A 212 26.46 3.79 -25.92
C PRO A 212 27.46 3.27 -24.88
N ASP A 213 28.59 3.96 -24.69
CA ASP A 213 29.64 3.59 -23.72
C ASP A 213 29.39 4.20 -22.33
N ALA A 214 28.46 5.12 -22.18
CA ALA A 214 28.14 5.74 -20.90
C ALA A 214 27.47 4.74 -19.94
N ARG A 215 27.87 4.85 -18.65
CA ARG A 215 27.25 4.07 -17.56
C ARG A 215 26.73 5.01 -16.50
N TYR A 216 25.55 4.72 -15.97
CA TYR A 216 24.74 5.67 -15.22
C TYR A 216 24.59 5.28 -13.75
N PRO A 217 24.55 6.25 -12.82
CA PRO A 217 23.98 6.01 -11.49
C PRO A 217 22.53 5.51 -11.60
N LEU A 218 22.14 4.61 -10.68
CA LEU A 218 20.77 4.10 -10.60
C LEU A 218 20.08 4.69 -9.38
N VAL A 219 18.86 5.20 -9.58
CA VAL A 219 18.01 5.69 -8.50
C VAL A 219 16.71 4.88 -8.49
N VAL A 220 16.43 4.24 -7.37
CA VAL A 220 15.25 3.41 -7.18
C VAL A 220 14.19 4.22 -6.45
N ASN A 221 13.07 4.46 -7.11
CA ASN A 221 11.88 5.05 -6.50
C ASN A 221 10.96 3.94 -6.02
N HIS A 222 10.71 3.94 -4.73
CA HIS A 222 9.80 3.05 -4.05
C HIS A 222 8.41 3.68 -3.87
N GLY A 223 7.39 2.85 -3.70
CA GLY A 223 6.00 3.23 -3.42
C GLY A 223 5.01 2.31 -4.10
N HIS A 224 3.75 2.68 -4.03
CA HIS A 224 2.65 1.94 -4.63
C HIS A 224 2.83 1.68 -6.13
N PHE A 225 2.17 0.66 -6.64
CA PHE A 225 2.28 0.18 -8.01
C PHE A 225 2.20 1.31 -9.06
N PRO A 226 3.29 1.56 -9.80
CA PRO A 226 3.32 2.56 -10.83
C PRO A 226 2.83 1.98 -12.17
N ALA A 227 1.62 2.35 -12.61
CA ALA A 227 1.15 1.97 -13.95
C ALA A 227 1.92 2.72 -15.06
N THR A 228 2.48 3.90 -14.74
CA THR A 228 3.25 4.74 -15.66
C THR A 228 4.36 5.46 -14.89
N PHE A 229 5.28 6.13 -15.61
CA PHE A 229 6.22 7.06 -14.96
C PHE A 229 5.50 8.40 -14.72
N GLY A 230 4.69 8.45 -13.67
CA GLY A 230 3.94 9.67 -13.33
C GLY A 230 4.87 10.86 -13.04
N GLY A 231 4.41 12.06 -13.40
CA GLY A 231 5.16 13.31 -13.17
C GLY A 231 6.21 13.63 -14.25
N PHE A 232 6.24 12.92 -15.39
CA PHE A 232 7.09 13.20 -16.55
C PHE A 232 6.21 13.36 -17.80
N ARG A 233 6.30 14.50 -18.48
CA ARG A 233 5.47 14.84 -19.64
C ARG A 233 6.28 15.55 -20.70
N GLU A 234 6.39 14.94 -21.87
CA GLU A 234 7.12 15.51 -23.01
C GLU A 234 6.38 16.69 -23.64
N GLU A 235 5.05 16.56 -23.77
CA GLU A 235 4.22 17.62 -24.38
C GLU A 235 4.01 18.79 -23.40
N PRO A 236 3.91 20.03 -23.90
CA PRO A 236 3.49 21.17 -23.10
C PRO A 236 2.13 20.94 -22.41
N PRO A 237 1.84 21.67 -21.32
CA PRO A 237 0.52 21.63 -20.72
C PRO A 237 -0.58 21.92 -21.74
N ASP A 238 -1.68 21.16 -21.65
CA ASP A 238 -2.84 21.35 -22.49
C ASP A 238 -3.55 22.67 -22.12
N PRO A 239 -3.58 23.68 -23.02
CA PRO A 239 -4.22 24.96 -22.74
C PRO A 239 -5.73 24.86 -22.56
N ASP A 240 -6.37 23.85 -23.17
CA ASP A 240 -7.81 23.62 -23.15
C ASP A 240 -8.26 22.69 -22.02
N LEU A 241 -7.32 22.16 -21.19
CA LEU A 241 -7.66 21.29 -20.07
C LEU A 241 -8.62 22.01 -19.11
N ALA A 242 -9.81 21.46 -18.93
CA ALA A 242 -10.73 21.97 -17.92
C ALA A 242 -10.11 21.85 -16.52
N PRO A 243 -10.14 22.92 -15.70
CA PRO A 243 -9.61 22.85 -14.35
C PRO A 243 -10.45 21.87 -13.51
N ASP A 244 -9.78 21.05 -12.71
CA ASP A 244 -10.41 20.30 -11.64
C ASP A 244 -10.48 21.11 -10.34
N ASP A 245 -11.20 20.58 -9.36
CA ASP A 245 -11.18 21.09 -8.00
C ASP A 245 -10.58 20.00 -7.09
N SER A 246 -9.36 20.23 -6.60
CA SER A 246 -8.73 19.32 -5.67
C SER A 246 -9.26 19.55 -4.26
N ALA A 247 -10.18 18.69 -3.82
CA ALA A 247 -10.68 18.71 -2.45
C ALA A 247 -9.56 18.56 -1.41
N ARG A 248 -8.53 17.74 -1.70
CA ARG A 248 -7.39 17.51 -0.80
C ARG A 248 -6.56 18.78 -0.58
N PHE A 249 -6.24 19.49 -1.65
CA PHE A 249 -5.35 20.66 -1.58
C PHE A 249 -6.11 21.98 -1.63
N ARG A 250 -7.43 21.93 -1.83
CA ARG A 250 -8.30 23.13 -1.97
C ARG A 250 -7.77 24.08 -3.03
N LEU A 251 -7.35 23.50 -4.15
CA LEU A 251 -6.80 24.20 -5.29
C LEU A 251 -7.65 23.91 -6.53
N GLU A 252 -8.22 24.97 -7.11
CA GLU A 252 -8.80 24.91 -8.45
C GLU A 252 -7.68 24.76 -9.49
N GLY A 253 -7.87 23.86 -10.45
CA GLY A 253 -6.93 23.63 -11.54
C GLY A 253 -5.65 22.90 -11.11
N TYR A 254 -5.70 22.08 -10.06
CA TYR A 254 -4.54 21.29 -9.63
C TYR A 254 -4.04 20.35 -10.74
N ASN A 255 -4.92 19.82 -11.58
CA ASN A 255 -4.57 19.04 -12.77
C ASN A 255 -3.70 19.83 -13.78
N ARG A 256 -3.92 21.14 -13.93
CA ARG A 256 -3.08 22.02 -14.77
C ARG A 256 -1.69 22.20 -14.15
N ILE A 257 -1.63 22.39 -12.83
CA ILE A 257 -0.37 22.47 -12.09
C ILE A 257 0.42 21.17 -12.25
N GLN A 258 -0.24 20.03 -12.14
CA GLN A 258 0.39 18.72 -12.35
C GLN A 258 0.99 18.56 -13.75
N GLN A 259 0.29 19.02 -14.79
CA GLN A 259 0.83 19.00 -16.16
C GLN A 259 2.02 19.95 -16.33
N GLN A 260 1.96 21.13 -15.72
CA GLN A 260 3.07 22.10 -15.77
C GLN A 260 4.31 21.55 -15.08
N GLU A 261 4.19 21.06 -13.85
CA GLU A 261 5.31 20.48 -13.09
C GLU A 261 5.91 19.25 -13.81
N ALA A 262 5.07 18.43 -14.42
CA ALA A 262 5.52 17.26 -15.19
C ALA A 262 6.29 17.66 -16.46
N HIS A 263 5.88 18.74 -17.16
CA HIS A 263 6.59 19.26 -18.31
C HIS A 263 7.89 19.99 -17.91
N ASP A 264 7.86 20.73 -16.80
CA ASP A 264 9.07 21.38 -16.27
C ASP A 264 10.11 20.35 -15.82
N PHE A 265 9.68 19.20 -15.28
CA PHE A 265 10.55 18.08 -15.00
C PHE A 265 11.17 17.52 -16.30
N TYR A 266 10.38 17.28 -17.35
CA TYR A 266 10.91 16.87 -18.66
C TYR A 266 11.98 17.85 -19.18
N ARG A 267 11.70 19.14 -19.17
CA ARG A 267 12.65 20.16 -19.64
C ARG A 267 13.93 20.20 -18.83
N ARG A 268 13.80 20.04 -17.49
CA ARG A 268 14.98 19.96 -16.61
C ARG A 268 15.78 18.67 -16.85
N TRP A 269 15.09 17.53 -16.98
CA TRP A 269 15.69 16.21 -17.21
C TRP A 269 16.50 16.14 -18.50
N THR A 270 15.98 16.76 -19.57
CA THR A 270 16.64 16.80 -20.88
C THR A 270 17.61 17.97 -21.03
N GLY A 271 17.66 18.89 -20.07
CA GLY A 271 18.56 20.02 -20.07
C GLY A 271 20.04 19.62 -19.93
N PRO A 272 20.98 20.48 -20.40
CA PRO A 272 22.42 20.17 -20.41
C PRO A 272 23.03 20.10 -18.99
N ASP A 273 22.43 20.80 -18.03
CA ASP A 273 22.98 20.93 -16.67
C ASP A 273 22.46 19.81 -15.73
N PHE A 274 21.49 19.00 -16.16
CA PHE A 274 20.97 17.93 -15.31
C PHE A 274 21.85 16.69 -15.40
N PRO A 275 22.29 16.12 -14.26
CA PRO A 275 23.17 14.94 -14.28
C PRO A 275 22.44 13.74 -14.90
N ARG A 276 23.16 13.01 -15.76
CA ARG A 276 22.58 11.83 -16.41
C ARG A 276 22.53 10.67 -15.42
N MET A 277 21.35 10.10 -15.23
CA MET A 277 21.09 8.95 -14.36
C MET A 277 19.90 8.14 -14.87
N VAL A 278 19.75 6.94 -14.42
CA VAL A 278 18.55 6.11 -14.64
C VAL A 278 17.70 6.14 -13.39
N ILE A 279 16.42 6.47 -13.53
CA ILE A 279 15.44 6.34 -12.44
C ILE A 279 14.53 5.17 -12.75
N CYS A 280 14.32 4.25 -11.82
CA CYS A 280 13.34 3.20 -11.95
C CYS A 280 12.28 3.28 -10.83
N LYS A 281 11.02 3.12 -11.20
CA LYS A 281 9.89 2.90 -10.29
C LYS A 281 9.56 1.42 -10.34
N ILE A 282 9.77 0.71 -9.24
CA ILE A 282 9.61 -0.74 -9.23
C ILE A 282 8.13 -1.15 -9.17
N GLN A 283 7.82 -2.28 -9.81
CA GLN A 283 6.51 -2.93 -9.79
C GLN A 283 6.67 -4.28 -9.10
N HIS A 284 6.16 -4.38 -7.89
CA HIS A 284 6.29 -5.56 -7.04
C HIS A 284 4.97 -5.94 -6.34
N ALA A 285 3.86 -5.76 -7.06
CA ALA A 285 2.55 -6.21 -6.61
C ALA A 285 2.56 -7.70 -6.28
N ASN A 286 1.84 -8.07 -5.26
CA ASN A 286 1.75 -9.43 -4.76
C ASN A 286 0.28 -9.81 -4.48
N PRO A 287 -0.04 -11.06 -4.15
CA PRO A 287 -1.42 -11.47 -3.92
C PRO A 287 -2.15 -10.75 -2.78
N PHE A 288 -1.44 -10.04 -1.90
CA PHE A 288 -2.05 -9.25 -0.81
C PHE A 288 -2.25 -7.78 -1.17
N TYR A 289 -1.32 -7.19 -1.98
CA TYR A 289 -1.31 -5.73 -2.17
C TYR A 289 -0.56 -5.29 -3.44
N ASP A 290 -0.59 -3.99 -3.69
CA ASP A 290 0.03 -3.36 -4.87
C ASP A 290 1.56 -3.20 -4.77
N ASP A 291 2.13 -3.38 -3.58
CA ASP A 291 3.56 -3.45 -3.31
C ASP A 291 3.88 -4.52 -2.25
N SER A 292 5.15 -4.84 -2.06
CA SER A 292 5.63 -5.88 -1.13
C SER A 292 6.41 -5.33 0.06
N TYR A 293 6.43 -4.02 0.26
CA TYR A 293 7.31 -3.35 1.21
C TYR A 293 8.82 -3.60 0.96
N ALA A 294 9.17 -4.17 -0.19
CA ALA A 294 10.53 -4.44 -0.66
C ALA A 294 11.43 -5.22 0.32
N VAL A 295 10.84 -6.00 1.22
CA VAL A 295 11.53 -6.85 2.20
C VAL A 295 11.13 -8.31 2.08
N ASN A 296 11.87 -9.20 2.71
CA ASN A 296 11.49 -10.60 2.84
C ASN A 296 10.42 -10.77 3.94
N SER A 297 9.45 -11.64 3.69
CA SER A 297 8.32 -11.88 4.59
C SER A 297 7.90 -13.35 4.54
N GLU A 298 7.41 -13.89 5.67
CA GLU A 298 6.91 -15.26 5.73
C GLU A 298 5.64 -15.45 4.88
N ASN A 299 4.80 -14.43 4.76
CA ASN A 299 3.53 -14.54 4.03
C ASN A 299 3.62 -14.06 2.59
N VAL A 300 4.35 -12.97 2.34
CA VAL A 300 4.48 -12.35 1.01
C VAL A 300 5.60 -13.02 0.21
N GLY A 301 6.63 -13.53 0.87
CA GLY A 301 7.77 -14.21 0.26
C GLY A 301 9.03 -13.35 0.18
N PRO A 302 10.07 -13.83 -0.49
CA PRO A 302 11.39 -13.20 -0.51
C PRO A 302 11.48 -12.02 -1.51
N TYR A 303 10.56 -11.04 -1.41
CA TYR A 303 10.54 -9.89 -2.33
C TYR A 303 11.78 -9.00 -2.18
N GLY A 304 12.29 -8.83 -0.95
CA GLY A 304 13.54 -8.10 -0.74
C GLY A 304 14.67 -8.69 -1.58
N ASP A 305 14.93 -9.98 -1.42
CA ASP A 305 15.97 -10.67 -2.18
C ASP A 305 15.69 -10.71 -3.70
N ALA A 306 14.43 -10.88 -4.10
CA ALA A 306 14.06 -10.89 -5.51
C ALA A 306 14.28 -9.53 -6.19
N ILE A 307 13.93 -8.44 -5.52
CA ILE A 307 14.20 -7.08 -6.02
C ILE A 307 15.70 -6.83 -6.13
N HIS A 308 16.46 -7.14 -5.07
CA HIS A 308 17.87 -6.75 -4.99
C HIS A 308 18.81 -7.68 -5.76
N HIS A 309 18.46 -8.96 -5.94
CA HIS A 309 19.33 -9.95 -6.59
C HIS A 309 18.82 -10.44 -7.96
N GLU A 310 17.59 -10.07 -8.36
CA GLU A 310 17.05 -10.42 -9.68
C GLU A 310 16.68 -9.16 -10.49
N LEU A 311 15.81 -8.27 -9.94
CA LEU A 311 15.31 -7.11 -10.70
C LEU A 311 16.40 -6.05 -10.89
N ILE A 312 17.06 -5.58 -9.82
CA ILE A 312 18.06 -4.51 -9.91
C ILE A 312 19.21 -4.92 -10.84
N PRO A 313 19.84 -6.11 -10.73
CA PRO A 313 20.87 -6.53 -11.68
C PRO A 313 20.39 -6.56 -13.14
N ALA A 314 19.15 -7.04 -13.39
CA ALA A 314 18.58 -7.06 -14.74
C ALA A 314 18.37 -5.65 -15.32
N LEU A 315 17.97 -4.68 -14.47
CA LEU A 315 17.86 -3.27 -14.87
C LEU A 315 19.23 -2.66 -15.16
N GLU A 316 20.21 -2.92 -14.32
CA GLU A 316 21.58 -2.39 -14.47
C GLU A 316 22.26 -2.90 -15.73
N GLU A 317 22.12 -4.18 -16.03
CA GLU A 317 22.63 -4.75 -17.28
C GLU A 317 21.93 -4.13 -18.49
N ARG A 318 20.59 -4.10 -18.48
CA ARG A 318 19.79 -3.60 -19.61
C ARG A 318 19.99 -2.13 -19.89
N PHE A 319 20.16 -1.29 -18.86
CA PHE A 319 20.23 0.16 -18.98
C PHE A 319 21.61 0.72 -18.66
N ARG A 320 22.65 -0.12 -18.73
CA ARG A 320 24.03 0.30 -18.58
C ARG A 320 24.28 1.11 -17.31
N CYS A 321 23.75 0.67 -16.18
CA CYS A 321 24.06 1.30 -14.92
C CYS A 321 25.47 0.91 -14.43
N LEU A 322 26.01 1.69 -13.48
CA LEU A 322 27.35 1.45 -12.92
C LEU A 322 27.44 0.12 -12.16
N GLY A 323 26.33 -0.38 -11.61
CA GLY A 323 26.30 -1.68 -10.92
C GLY A 323 26.91 -1.67 -9.52
N GLU A 324 27.24 -0.50 -8.99
CA GLU A 324 28.01 -0.32 -7.76
C GLU A 324 27.18 0.34 -6.67
N GLY A 325 27.34 -0.13 -5.42
CA GLY A 325 26.57 0.39 -4.29
C GLY A 325 26.74 1.88 -4.05
N TRP A 326 27.96 2.44 -4.31
CA TRP A 326 28.23 3.86 -4.17
C TRP A 326 27.48 4.74 -5.19
N ALA A 327 26.98 4.16 -6.28
CA ALA A 327 26.24 4.84 -7.34
C ALA A 327 24.73 4.54 -7.31
N ARG A 328 24.22 3.83 -6.31
CA ARG A 328 22.79 3.55 -6.14
C ARG A 328 22.19 4.35 -5.00
N PHE A 329 21.00 4.87 -5.23
CA PHE A 329 20.21 5.57 -4.24
C PHE A 329 18.77 5.06 -4.24
N THR A 330 18.08 5.29 -3.13
CA THR A 330 16.69 4.96 -2.99
C THR A 330 15.90 6.13 -2.40
N TYR A 331 14.68 6.32 -2.83
CA TYR A 331 13.78 7.34 -2.29
C TYR A 331 12.33 6.94 -2.46
N GLY A 332 11.47 7.53 -1.64
CA GLY A 332 10.03 7.35 -1.70
C GLY A 332 9.31 8.14 -0.64
N GLY A 333 7.98 8.12 -0.71
CA GLY A 333 7.11 8.74 0.29
C GLY A 333 6.06 7.76 0.77
N SER A 334 5.62 7.91 2.04
CA SER A 334 4.64 7.02 2.68
C SER A 334 5.17 5.58 2.71
N THR A 335 4.45 4.61 2.18
CA THR A 335 4.94 3.25 1.94
C THR A 335 6.34 3.25 1.33
N GLY A 336 6.55 4.01 0.25
CA GLY A 336 7.87 4.11 -0.39
C GLY A 336 8.95 4.76 0.47
N GLY A 337 8.57 5.59 1.44
CA GLY A 337 9.50 6.13 2.43
C GLY A 337 9.97 5.04 3.40
N TRP A 338 9.06 4.20 3.87
CA TRP A 338 9.40 3.04 4.68
C TRP A 338 10.28 2.05 3.90
N GLU A 339 9.90 1.73 2.67
CA GLU A 339 10.67 0.86 1.79
C GLU A 339 12.09 1.38 1.55
N ALA A 340 12.23 2.68 1.24
CA ALA A 340 13.54 3.29 1.02
C ALA A 340 14.46 3.17 2.25
N LEU A 341 13.92 3.37 3.45
CA LEU A 341 14.67 3.16 4.68
C LEU A 341 14.95 1.67 4.94
N ALA A 342 13.94 0.81 4.76
CA ALA A 342 14.07 -0.62 5.01
C ALA A 342 15.16 -1.27 4.14
N VAL A 343 15.17 -0.97 2.83
CA VAL A 343 16.21 -1.52 1.94
C VAL A 343 17.59 -0.96 2.28
N GLN A 344 17.70 0.29 2.73
CA GLN A 344 18.97 0.85 3.20
C GLN A 344 19.46 0.14 4.48
N VAL A 345 18.55 -0.25 5.38
CA VAL A 345 18.88 -0.96 6.63
C VAL A 345 19.23 -2.42 6.37
N HIS A 346 18.43 -3.12 5.57
CA HIS A 346 18.61 -4.56 5.31
C HIS A 346 19.68 -4.87 4.28
N TYR A 347 19.93 -3.95 3.31
CA TYR A 347 20.92 -4.09 2.25
C TYR A 347 21.90 -2.89 2.25
N PRO A 348 22.60 -2.61 3.38
CA PRO A 348 23.28 -1.33 3.61
C PRO A 348 24.48 -1.10 2.67
N ASP A 349 25.04 -2.16 2.10
CA ASP A 349 26.15 -2.07 1.16
C ASP A 349 25.69 -1.85 -0.30
N MET A 350 24.39 -2.06 -0.57
CA MET A 350 23.82 -1.93 -1.92
C MET A 350 23.45 -0.49 -2.28
N PHE A 351 23.23 0.38 -1.29
CA PHE A 351 22.81 1.77 -1.51
C PHE A 351 23.71 2.76 -0.79
N ASN A 352 23.91 3.91 -1.41
CA ASN A 352 24.71 5.03 -0.89
C ASN A 352 23.89 6.10 -0.18
N GLY A 353 22.58 5.92 -0.08
CA GLY A 353 21.69 6.80 0.66
C GLY A 353 20.22 6.53 0.34
N CYS A 354 19.38 6.71 1.37
CA CYS A 354 17.94 6.70 1.28
C CYS A 354 17.36 8.09 1.61
N PHE A 355 16.33 8.49 0.87
CA PHE A 355 15.56 9.71 1.09
C PHE A 355 14.11 9.32 1.35
N ALA A 356 13.78 9.15 2.62
CA ALA A 356 12.50 8.63 3.08
C ALA A 356 11.61 9.79 3.53
N ALA A 357 10.60 10.11 2.73
CA ALA A 357 9.64 11.15 3.09
C ALA A 357 8.39 10.53 3.73
N CYS A 358 7.93 11.14 4.83
CA CYS A 358 6.74 10.71 5.58
C CYS A 358 6.60 9.17 5.64
N PRO A 359 7.67 8.44 6.03
CA PRO A 359 7.64 6.98 5.99
C PRO A 359 6.48 6.43 6.83
N ASP A 360 5.89 5.33 6.38
CA ASP A 360 5.00 4.51 7.20
C ASP A 360 5.68 4.19 8.55
N PRO A 361 4.97 3.72 9.57
CA PRO A 361 5.56 3.63 10.92
C PRO A 361 6.89 2.87 10.93
N ILE A 362 7.98 3.57 11.22
CA ILE A 362 9.35 3.03 11.32
C ILE A 362 9.76 2.65 12.74
N ASP A 363 8.93 3.03 13.73
CA ASP A 363 9.03 2.65 15.14
C ASP A 363 7.63 2.26 15.62
N PHE A 364 7.44 1.02 15.98
CA PHE A 364 6.10 0.50 16.31
C PHE A 364 5.62 0.86 17.72
N ARG A 365 6.39 1.62 18.49
CA ARG A 365 5.88 2.37 19.68
C ARG A 365 4.97 3.53 19.24
N ALA A 366 5.03 3.91 17.98
CA ALA A 366 4.16 4.90 17.36
C ALA A 366 3.64 4.37 16.00
N TYR A 367 2.97 3.23 16.03
CA TYR A 367 2.32 2.65 14.85
C TYR A 367 1.05 3.44 14.54
N CYS A 368 1.17 4.50 13.72
CA CYS A 368 0.25 5.63 13.68
C CYS A 368 0.12 6.24 15.09
N LEU A 369 -0.95 5.93 15.83
CA LEU A 369 -1.17 6.36 17.23
C LEU A 369 -1.22 5.20 18.23
N VAL A 370 -0.77 4.02 17.83
CA VAL A 370 -0.77 2.82 18.69
C VAL A 370 0.66 2.52 19.15
N ASP A 371 0.87 2.39 20.44
CA ASP A 371 2.06 1.70 20.95
C ASP A 371 1.78 0.19 20.95
N LEU A 372 2.27 -0.52 19.93
CA LEU A 372 2.03 -1.96 19.80
C LEU A 372 2.58 -2.78 20.98
N TYR A 373 3.49 -2.21 21.77
CA TYR A 373 4.15 -2.88 22.89
C TYR A 373 3.52 -2.58 24.24
N ALA A 374 2.85 -1.44 24.37
CA ALA A 374 2.25 -1.00 25.63
C ALA A 374 0.72 -1.01 25.63
N ASP A 375 0.08 -0.62 24.53
CA ASP A 375 -1.38 -0.54 24.43
C ASP A 375 -2.02 -1.92 24.42
N GLU A 376 -3.20 -2.07 25.04
CA GLU A 376 -3.98 -3.31 24.99
C GLU A 376 -4.92 -3.35 23.78
N ASN A 377 -5.27 -2.18 23.22
CA ASN A 377 -6.28 -2.06 22.16
C ASN A 377 -5.92 -0.97 21.16
N ALA A 378 -6.00 -1.34 19.87
CA ALA A 378 -5.68 -0.45 18.76
C ALA A 378 -6.78 0.60 18.50
N TYR A 379 -8.04 0.32 18.81
CA TYR A 379 -9.18 1.17 18.42
C TYR A 379 -9.58 2.21 19.44
N TRP A 380 -9.16 2.05 20.69
CA TRP A 380 -9.65 2.86 21.78
C TRP A 380 -8.53 3.47 22.60
N LEU A 381 -8.75 4.71 22.99
CA LEU A 381 -7.96 5.42 23.98
C LEU A 381 -8.77 5.54 25.27
N ASP A 382 -8.21 5.13 26.40
CA ASP A 382 -8.81 5.31 27.70
C ASP A 382 -8.39 6.69 28.25
N GLY A 383 -9.29 7.65 28.12
CA GLY A 383 -9.12 8.98 28.71
C GLY A 383 -9.62 9.05 30.15
N ALA A 384 -9.24 10.10 30.88
CA ALA A 384 -9.62 10.30 32.28
C ALA A 384 -11.15 10.33 32.51
N TRP A 385 -11.91 10.71 31.49
CA TRP A 385 -13.37 10.93 31.58
C TRP A 385 -14.17 9.98 30.72
N LYS A 386 -13.60 9.49 29.62
CA LYS A 386 -14.32 8.70 28.64
C LYS A 386 -13.34 7.92 27.78
N ARG A 387 -13.72 6.69 27.43
CA ARG A 387 -13.10 5.93 26.36
C ARG A 387 -13.49 6.53 25.02
N VAL A 388 -12.51 6.87 24.17
CA VAL A 388 -12.72 7.49 22.85
C VAL A 388 -12.11 6.65 21.76
N ALA A 389 -12.70 6.75 20.55
CA ALA A 389 -12.12 6.08 19.39
C ALA A 389 -10.76 6.69 19.02
N ARG A 390 -9.78 5.82 18.73
CA ARG A 390 -8.46 6.24 18.30
C ARG A 390 -8.54 6.80 16.88
N PRO A 391 -8.04 8.02 16.62
CA PRO A 391 -7.98 8.57 15.27
C PRO A 391 -7.18 7.69 14.33
N GLY A 392 -7.60 7.61 13.07
CA GLY A 392 -6.88 6.94 11.99
C GLY A 392 -6.33 7.93 10.97
N HIS A 393 -7.16 8.90 10.58
CA HIS A 393 -6.80 9.97 9.67
C HIS A 393 -7.31 11.31 10.17
N ARG A 394 -6.51 12.36 9.97
CA ARG A 394 -6.87 13.76 10.24
C ARG A 394 -6.66 14.63 9.00
N ASP A 395 -7.45 15.68 8.88
CA ASP A 395 -7.20 16.71 7.88
C ASP A 395 -6.10 17.70 8.34
N TRP A 396 -5.77 18.66 7.50
CA TRP A 396 -4.78 19.71 7.79
C TRP A 396 -5.13 20.63 8.96
N LEU A 397 -6.40 20.70 9.36
CA LEU A 397 -6.85 21.43 10.56
C LEU A 397 -6.78 20.55 11.81
N GLY A 398 -6.43 19.28 11.67
CA GLY A 398 -6.40 18.30 12.74
C GLY A 398 -7.77 17.67 13.04
N GLN A 399 -8.78 17.86 12.18
CA GLN A 399 -10.08 17.21 12.32
C GLN A 399 -9.98 15.74 11.92
N VAL A 400 -10.48 14.87 12.79
CA VAL A 400 -10.51 13.42 12.54
C VAL A 400 -11.67 13.10 11.60
N ASP A 401 -11.38 12.52 10.44
CA ASP A 401 -12.37 12.10 9.45
C ASP A 401 -12.53 10.58 9.37
N SER A 402 -11.56 9.81 9.86
CA SER A 402 -11.75 8.38 10.10
C SER A 402 -10.99 7.90 11.34
N THR A 403 -11.45 6.80 11.94
CA THR A 403 -10.80 6.14 13.08
C THR A 403 -10.07 4.89 12.61
N LEU A 404 -9.11 4.39 13.41
CA LEU A 404 -8.44 3.11 13.13
C LEU A 404 -9.45 1.96 13.01
N ARG A 405 -10.52 2.00 13.83
CA ARG A 405 -11.60 1.02 13.72
C ARG A 405 -12.31 1.09 12.38
N ASP A 406 -12.62 2.28 11.89
CA ASP A 406 -13.33 2.46 10.62
C ASP A 406 -12.51 1.90 9.46
N MET A 407 -11.21 2.22 9.40
CA MET A 407 -10.28 1.70 8.40
C MET A 407 -10.24 0.17 8.42
N ASN A 408 -10.00 -0.42 9.60
CA ASN A 408 -9.88 -1.87 9.75
C ASN A 408 -11.22 -2.62 9.53
N HIS A 409 -12.35 -2.03 9.88
CA HIS A 409 -13.66 -2.62 9.60
C HIS A 409 -13.97 -2.63 8.11
N LEU A 410 -13.60 -1.56 7.37
CA LEU A 410 -13.71 -1.56 5.92
C LEU A 410 -12.84 -2.67 5.31
N GLU A 411 -11.57 -2.78 5.73
CA GLU A 411 -10.67 -3.85 5.26
C GLU A 411 -11.26 -5.23 5.50
N LEU A 412 -11.81 -5.49 6.70
CA LEU A 412 -12.44 -6.78 7.02
C LEU A 412 -13.64 -7.09 6.11
N VAL A 413 -14.37 -6.07 5.65
CA VAL A 413 -15.45 -6.25 4.68
C VAL A 413 -14.91 -6.53 3.29
N LEU A 414 -13.86 -5.83 2.86
CA LEU A 414 -13.26 -6.00 1.52
C LEU A 414 -12.54 -7.34 1.38
N GLY A 415 -11.90 -7.84 2.45
CA GLY A 415 -11.21 -9.13 2.45
C GLY A 415 -11.03 -9.72 3.84
N THR A 416 -11.22 -11.02 4.00
CA THR A 416 -10.80 -11.76 5.18
C THR A 416 -9.36 -12.25 5.02
N LYS A 417 -8.69 -12.66 6.11
CA LYS A 417 -7.36 -13.28 6.07
C LYS A 417 -6.28 -12.41 5.40
N GLY A 418 -6.35 -11.09 5.55
CA GLY A 418 -5.37 -10.17 4.95
C GLY A 418 -5.56 -9.91 3.45
N ARG A 419 -6.71 -10.25 2.86
CA ARG A 419 -6.95 -10.19 1.40
C ARG A 419 -7.75 -8.98 0.94
N SER A 420 -7.81 -7.91 1.75
CA SER A 420 -8.56 -6.71 1.39
C SER A 420 -7.91 -5.88 0.28
N GLY A 421 -6.62 -6.05 0.04
CA GLY A 421 -5.85 -5.16 -0.83
C GLY A 421 -5.69 -3.76 -0.25
N GLN A 422 -5.67 -3.61 1.08
CA GLN A 422 -5.58 -2.33 1.79
C GLN A 422 -4.41 -2.32 2.79
N GLN A 423 -4.12 -1.14 3.33
CA GLN A 423 -2.89 -0.81 4.03
C GLN A 423 -2.62 -1.62 5.31
N PHE A 424 -3.62 -1.80 6.20
CA PHE A 424 -3.39 -2.56 7.43
C PHE A 424 -3.25 -4.05 7.18
N ASP A 425 -3.96 -4.57 6.16
CA ASP A 425 -3.83 -5.98 5.78
C ASP A 425 -2.46 -6.27 5.14
N ILE A 426 -1.86 -5.34 4.34
CA ILE A 426 -0.50 -5.57 3.83
C ILE A 426 0.54 -5.47 4.93
N TRP A 427 0.39 -4.55 5.89
CA TRP A 427 1.30 -4.50 7.04
C TRP A 427 1.27 -5.82 7.83
N GLU A 428 0.07 -6.37 8.08
CA GLU A 428 -0.04 -7.71 8.67
C GLU A 428 0.61 -8.78 7.79
N ALA A 429 0.38 -8.76 6.49
CA ALA A 429 0.96 -9.76 5.57
C ALA A 429 2.49 -9.69 5.53
N VAL A 430 3.08 -8.49 5.55
CA VAL A 430 4.54 -8.31 5.52
C VAL A 430 5.16 -8.62 6.87
N TYR A 431 4.58 -8.09 7.96
CA TYR A 431 5.26 -8.06 9.25
C TYR A 431 4.92 -9.24 10.15
N SER A 432 3.82 -9.96 9.94
CA SER A 432 3.38 -11.06 10.81
C SER A 432 4.02 -12.40 10.47
N PRO A 433 4.13 -13.28 11.46
CA PRO A 433 4.42 -14.68 11.19
C PRO A 433 3.28 -15.32 10.38
N CYS A 434 3.60 -16.43 9.70
CA CYS A 434 2.62 -17.18 8.94
C CYS A 434 1.81 -18.10 9.88
N GLY A 435 0.49 -17.95 9.85
CA GLY A 435 -0.41 -18.81 10.59
C GLY A 435 -0.48 -20.22 10.02
N ALA A 436 -0.97 -21.16 10.82
CA ALA A 436 -1.08 -22.57 10.45
C ALA A 436 -1.99 -22.83 9.21
N ASP A 437 -2.84 -21.88 8.86
CA ASP A 437 -3.69 -21.94 7.67
C ASP A 437 -3.05 -21.26 6.43
N GLY A 438 -1.79 -20.83 6.53
CA GLY A 438 -1.02 -20.20 5.46
C GLY A 438 -1.31 -18.72 5.24
N TYR A 439 -2.09 -18.08 6.11
CA TYR A 439 -2.38 -16.64 6.07
C TYR A 439 -1.70 -15.92 7.24
N PRO A 440 -1.55 -14.58 7.17
CA PRO A 440 -0.91 -13.81 8.24
C PRO A 440 -1.63 -13.94 9.57
N GLU A 441 -0.88 -14.10 10.66
CA GLU A 441 -1.43 -13.92 12.00
C GLU A 441 -1.76 -12.45 12.22
N ARG A 442 -2.87 -12.18 12.93
CA ARG A 442 -3.40 -10.84 13.13
C ARG A 442 -2.63 -10.11 14.23
N ILE A 443 -2.18 -8.89 13.95
CA ILE A 443 -1.61 -8.02 14.98
C ILE A 443 -2.66 -7.61 16.02
N TRP A 444 -3.92 -7.54 15.63
CA TRP A 444 -5.08 -7.37 16.50
C TRP A 444 -6.33 -8.03 15.92
N ASP A 445 -7.27 -8.36 16.78
CA ASP A 445 -8.59 -8.77 16.34
C ASP A 445 -9.28 -7.63 15.59
N LYS A 446 -9.57 -7.83 14.31
CA LYS A 446 -10.12 -6.78 13.42
C LYS A 446 -11.49 -6.26 13.84
N ARG A 447 -12.24 -6.94 14.71
CA ARG A 447 -13.53 -6.46 15.21
C ARG A 447 -13.42 -5.70 16.51
N THR A 448 -12.55 -6.13 17.40
CA THR A 448 -12.46 -5.62 18.77
C THR A 448 -11.27 -4.68 18.98
N GLY A 449 -10.21 -4.80 18.17
CA GLY A 449 -8.97 -4.06 18.27
C GLY A 449 -8.02 -4.57 19.37
N VAL A 450 -8.28 -5.73 19.97
CA VAL A 450 -7.40 -6.32 21.00
C VAL A 450 -6.10 -6.76 20.35
N ILE A 451 -4.97 -6.24 20.85
CA ILE A 451 -3.63 -6.48 20.29
C ILE A 451 -3.11 -7.85 20.73
N ASP A 452 -2.54 -8.59 19.78
CA ASP A 452 -1.80 -9.83 20.04
C ASP A 452 -0.34 -9.52 20.40
N ARG A 453 0.06 -9.84 21.62
CA ARG A 453 1.39 -9.52 22.16
C ARG A 453 2.51 -10.37 21.55
N ASP A 454 2.21 -11.60 21.17
CA ASP A 454 3.21 -12.50 20.60
C ASP A 454 3.51 -12.05 19.16
N VAL A 455 2.49 -11.69 18.40
CA VAL A 455 2.63 -11.10 17.07
C VAL A 455 3.36 -9.74 17.15
N ALA A 456 3.00 -8.89 18.11
CA ALA A 456 3.69 -7.60 18.30
C ALA A 456 5.19 -7.78 18.63
N ALA A 457 5.54 -8.77 19.43
CA ALA A 457 6.94 -9.11 19.72
C ALA A 457 7.69 -9.60 18.46
N TYR A 458 7.04 -10.40 17.62
CA TYR A 458 7.61 -10.82 16.34
C TYR A 458 7.87 -9.61 15.41
N TRP A 459 6.91 -8.70 15.29
CA TRP A 459 7.05 -7.47 14.49
C TRP A 459 8.23 -6.63 14.96
N ARG A 460 8.39 -6.46 16.29
CA ARG A 460 9.50 -5.69 16.86
C ARG A 460 10.86 -6.21 16.41
N GLU A 461 11.05 -7.52 16.50
CA GLU A 461 12.37 -8.12 16.24
C GLU A 461 12.72 -8.16 14.75
N ASN A 462 11.71 -8.20 13.85
CA ASN A 462 11.92 -8.48 12.44
C ASN A 462 11.65 -7.26 11.53
N HIS A 463 10.76 -6.32 11.93
CA HIS A 463 10.27 -5.26 11.03
C HIS A 463 10.25 -3.86 11.62
N ASP A 464 10.38 -3.68 12.94
CA ASP A 464 10.56 -2.36 13.55
C ASP A 464 11.96 -1.81 13.24
N LEU A 465 12.04 -0.92 12.25
CA LEU A 465 13.34 -0.48 11.70
C LEU A 465 14.17 0.28 12.74
N VAL A 466 13.54 1.06 13.62
CA VAL A 466 14.26 1.77 14.68
C VAL A 466 14.76 0.79 15.74
N HIS A 467 13.96 -0.20 16.11
CA HIS A 467 14.42 -1.26 17.01
C HIS A 467 15.60 -2.03 16.43
N ILE A 468 15.51 -2.44 15.16
CA ILE A 468 16.59 -3.15 14.45
C ILE A 468 17.87 -2.32 14.41
N MET A 469 17.78 -1.05 14.01
CA MET A 469 18.94 -0.16 14.00
C MET A 469 19.53 0.02 15.40
N ARG A 470 18.70 0.21 16.42
CA ARG A 470 19.15 0.36 17.82
C ARG A 470 19.84 -0.89 18.33
N ARG A 471 19.26 -2.07 18.08
CA ARG A 471 19.81 -3.38 18.48
C ARG A 471 21.16 -3.64 17.82
N ASP A 472 21.27 -3.36 16.54
CA ASP A 472 22.37 -3.78 15.69
C ASP A 472 23.32 -2.63 15.28
N TRP A 473 23.25 -1.46 15.94
CA TRP A 473 23.98 -0.26 15.55
C TRP A 473 25.49 -0.45 15.49
N ALA A 474 26.05 -1.28 16.34
CA ALA A 474 27.50 -1.59 16.32
C ALA A 474 27.97 -2.13 14.97
N THR A 475 27.12 -2.84 14.24
CA THR A 475 27.42 -3.43 12.92
C THR A 475 26.81 -2.65 11.77
N LEU A 476 25.62 -2.09 11.94
CA LEU A 476 24.92 -1.32 10.92
C LEU A 476 25.40 0.12 10.85
N GLY A 477 25.68 0.76 11.98
CA GLY A 477 26.06 2.17 12.04
C GLY A 477 27.22 2.54 11.10
N PRO A 478 28.35 1.79 11.05
CA PRO A 478 29.43 2.05 10.11
C PRO A 478 29.00 2.02 8.63
N LYS A 479 27.98 1.24 8.29
CA LYS A 479 27.45 1.10 6.93
C LYS A 479 26.37 2.12 6.60
N LEU A 480 25.70 2.68 7.61
CA LEU A 480 24.57 3.61 7.48
C LEU A 480 24.97 5.08 7.67
N ALA A 481 26.15 5.37 8.20
CA ALA A 481 26.60 6.73 8.47
C ALA A 481 26.54 7.62 7.22
N GLY A 482 25.79 8.73 7.30
CA GLY A 482 25.57 9.69 6.22
C GLY A 482 24.63 9.20 5.11
N LYS A 483 23.89 8.10 5.31
CA LYS A 483 22.98 7.54 4.31
C LYS A 483 21.50 7.71 4.63
N ILE A 484 21.14 8.03 5.87
CA ILE A 484 19.75 8.12 6.32
C ILE A 484 19.30 9.58 6.23
N HIS A 485 18.26 9.82 5.40
CA HIS A 485 17.60 11.13 5.29
C HIS A 485 16.10 10.93 5.45
N LEU A 486 15.53 11.50 6.53
CA LEU A 486 14.12 11.40 6.88
C LEU A 486 13.46 12.78 6.77
N TYR A 487 12.27 12.83 6.20
CA TYR A 487 11.47 14.04 6.04
C TYR A 487 10.04 13.75 6.45
N CYS A 488 9.43 14.59 7.27
CA CYS A 488 8.02 14.39 7.64
C CYS A 488 7.35 15.73 7.94
N GLY A 489 6.09 15.85 7.51
CA GLY A 489 5.24 16.96 7.97
C GLY A 489 4.82 16.71 9.42
N ASP A 490 4.88 17.71 10.30
CA ASP A 490 4.48 17.55 11.70
C ASP A 490 2.95 17.52 11.89
N MET A 491 2.19 17.79 10.82
CA MET A 491 0.75 17.56 10.73
C MET A 491 0.41 16.38 9.79
N ASP A 492 1.30 15.39 9.71
CA ASP A 492 1.03 14.20 8.89
C ASP A 492 -0.37 13.63 9.14
N ASN A 493 -1.11 13.37 8.07
CA ASN A 493 -2.52 12.98 8.14
C ASN A 493 -2.74 11.63 8.85
N TYR A 494 -1.76 10.72 8.80
CA TYR A 494 -1.79 9.39 9.42
C TYR A 494 -0.96 9.32 10.71
N TYR A 495 -0.51 10.47 11.23
CA TYR A 495 0.30 10.58 12.45
C TYR A 495 1.69 9.92 12.34
N LEU A 496 2.22 9.75 11.14
CA LEU A 496 3.51 9.10 10.89
C LEU A 496 4.70 9.88 11.44
N ASN A 497 4.53 11.19 11.65
CA ASN A 497 5.51 12.06 12.32
C ASN A 497 5.93 11.54 13.71
N ASN A 498 5.04 10.84 14.43
CA ASN A 498 5.36 10.34 15.76
C ASN A 498 6.47 9.27 15.74
N ALA A 499 6.45 8.36 14.75
CA ALA A 499 7.50 7.36 14.58
C ALA A 499 8.83 7.99 14.15
N VAL A 500 8.76 9.08 13.35
CA VAL A 500 9.97 9.82 12.93
C VAL A 500 10.60 10.56 14.11
N TYR A 501 9.82 11.13 15.04
CA TYR A 501 10.35 11.74 16.28
C TYR A 501 11.12 10.71 17.13
N LEU A 502 10.59 9.49 17.28
CA LEU A 502 11.27 8.41 18.00
C LEU A 502 12.54 7.92 17.30
N ALA A 503 12.52 7.93 15.96
CA ALA A 503 13.69 7.62 15.16
C ALA A 503 14.80 8.67 15.33
N GLU A 504 14.46 9.96 15.26
CA GLU A 504 15.39 11.07 15.47
C GLU A 504 16.00 11.01 16.86
N GLU A 505 15.16 10.82 17.93
CA GLU A 505 15.65 10.67 19.29
C GLU A 505 16.73 9.59 19.41
N PHE A 506 16.56 8.46 18.73
CA PHE A 506 17.57 7.40 18.68
C PHE A 506 18.79 7.82 17.87
N LEU A 507 18.61 8.29 16.64
CA LEU A 507 19.69 8.58 15.69
C LEU A 507 20.66 9.65 16.25
N GLU A 508 20.12 10.70 16.87
CA GLU A 508 20.91 11.76 17.49
C GLU A 508 21.74 11.30 18.70
N THR A 509 21.37 10.19 19.35
CA THR A 509 22.15 9.61 20.45
C THR A 509 23.30 8.73 19.98
N THR A 510 23.40 8.40 18.70
CA THR A 510 24.45 7.53 18.17
C THR A 510 25.81 8.20 18.20
N THR A 511 26.88 7.46 18.62
CA THR A 511 28.21 8.03 18.83
C THR A 511 29.36 7.22 18.21
N ALA A 512 29.13 5.96 17.84
CA ALA A 512 30.18 5.08 17.35
C ALA A 512 29.72 4.18 16.18
N PRO A 513 29.53 4.77 14.97
CA PRO A 513 29.61 6.18 14.62
C PRO A 513 28.34 6.97 14.94
N HIS A 514 28.42 8.29 14.90
CA HIS A 514 27.22 9.11 14.77
C HIS A 514 26.58 8.84 13.39
N TYR A 515 25.22 8.87 13.31
CA TYR A 515 24.51 8.53 12.06
C TYR A 515 24.82 9.50 10.90
N ALA A 516 25.18 10.76 11.22
CA ALA A 516 25.61 11.79 10.26
C ALA A 516 24.67 11.96 9.05
N GLY A 517 23.38 11.71 9.26
CA GLY A 517 22.31 11.86 8.27
C GLY A 517 21.52 13.15 8.50
N VAL A 518 20.25 13.12 8.09
CA VAL A 518 19.34 14.29 8.18
C VAL A 518 17.96 13.82 8.61
N VAL A 519 17.36 14.55 9.57
CA VAL A 519 15.93 14.48 9.88
C VAL A 519 15.38 15.90 9.82
N GLU A 520 14.36 16.13 8.98
CA GLU A 520 13.76 17.45 8.78
C GLU A 520 12.24 17.39 8.86
N TYR A 521 11.63 18.43 9.44
CA TYR A 521 10.18 18.53 9.57
C TYR A 521 9.64 19.74 8.83
N GLY A 522 8.46 19.55 8.19
CA GLY A 522 7.69 20.63 7.63
C GLY A 522 6.72 21.20 8.64
N ASP A 523 6.87 22.50 8.99
CA ASP A 523 5.94 23.17 9.90
C ASP A 523 4.53 23.15 9.34
N ARG A 524 3.60 22.49 10.06
CA ARG A 524 2.19 22.28 9.68
C ARG A 524 1.99 21.61 8.32
N ALA A 525 3.02 20.95 7.79
CA ALA A 525 2.93 20.20 6.56
C ALA A 525 2.20 18.87 6.75
N GLU A 526 1.44 18.50 5.74
CA GLU A 526 0.65 17.28 5.69
C GLU A 526 1.48 16.07 5.19
N HIS A 527 0.81 14.94 5.11
CA HIS A 527 1.36 13.70 4.56
C HIS A 527 2.01 13.89 3.18
N CYS A 528 3.14 13.25 2.97
CA CYS A 528 4.01 13.36 1.78
C CYS A 528 4.79 14.69 1.67
N TRP A 529 4.98 15.43 2.77
CA TRP A 529 6.01 16.46 2.78
C TRP A 529 7.40 15.81 2.66
N ASN A 530 8.27 16.38 1.82
CA ASN A 530 9.48 15.72 1.33
C ASN A 530 10.78 16.52 1.53
N GLY A 531 10.78 17.51 2.42
CA GLY A 531 11.98 18.32 2.71
C GLY A 531 12.06 19.62 1.91
N ALA A 532 11.08 19.94 1.07
CA ALA A 532 11.07 21.21 0.33
C ALA A 532 10.46 22.34 1.17
N HIS A 533 11.27 23.06 1.93
CA HIS A 533 10.82 24.15 2.80
C HIS A 533 10.27 25.36 2.03
N GLU A 534 10.74 25.58 0.81
CA GLU A 534 10.39 26.75 -0.01
C GLU A 534 9.06 26.59 -0.78
N LEU A 535 8.45 25.40 -0.72
CA LEU A 535 7.29 25.07 -1.54
C LEU A 535 6.12 24.56 -0.69
N PRO A 536 4.87 24.95 -1.05
CA PRO A 536 3.70 24.30 -0.48
C PRO A 536 3.71 22.79 -0.73
N ASN A 537 3.19 22.00 0.21
CA ASN A 537 3.15 20.54 0.10
C ASN A 537 2.49 20.04 -1.20
N ALA A 538 1.45 20.73 -1.67
CA ALA A 538 0.78 20.42 -2.93
C ALA A 538 1.71 20.46 -4.15
N ILE A 539 2.73 21.31 -4.13
CA ILE A 539 3.71 21.49 -5.22
C ILE A 539 4.93 20.62 -4.99
N SER A 540 5.48 20.63 -3.77
CA SER A 540 6.73 19.90 -3.45
C SER A 540 6.63 18.41 -3.78
N ARG A 541 5.49 17.80 -3.51
CA ARG A 541 5.23 16.38 -3.81
C ARG A 541 5.28 16.03 -5.30
N LEU A 542 5.12 17.00 -6.20
CA LEU A 542 5.25 16.81 -7.65
C LEU A 542 6.72 16.81 -8.10
N ARG A 543 7.65 17.20 -7.22
CA ARG A 543 9.08 17.37 -7.51
C ARG A 543 9.97 16.30 -6.89
N TYR A 544 9.43 15.19 -6.41
CA TYR A 544 10.20 14.11 -5.78
C TYR A 544 11.41 13.65 -6.62
N HIS A 545 11.24 13.52 -7.94
CA HIS A 545 12.26 12.98 -8.82
C HIS A 545 13.51 13.88 -8.99
N THR A 546 13.42 15.15 -8.61
CA THR A 546 14.53 16.10 -8.76
C THR A 546 15.05 16.66 -7.44
N LEU A 547 14.29 16.48 -6.36
CA LEU A 547 14.58 17.16 -5.09
C LEU A 547 15.91 16.75 -4.45
N TYR A 548 16.23 15.48 -4.54
CA TYR A 548 17.39 14.91 -3.83
C TYR A 548 18.65 14.78 -4.70
N VAL A 549 18.57 15.13 -5.99
CA VAL A 549 19.64 14.89 -6.98
C VAL A 549 20.95 15.53 -6.58
N ASP A 550 20.95 16.76 -6.09
CA ASP A 550 22.17 17.46 -5.68
C ASP A 550 22.86 16.77 -4.49
N ARG A 551 22.06 16.28 -3.52
CA ARG A 551 22.58 15.49 -2.38
C ARG A 551 23.16 14.16 -2.84
N MET A 552 22.52 13.47 -3.80
CA MET A 552 23.01 12.24 -4.40
C MET A 552 24.34 12.46 -5.12
N MET A 553 24.44 13.51 -5.93
CA MET A 553 25.67 13.84 -6.66
C MET A 553 26.81 14.23 -5.73
N ALA A 554 26.54 15.00 -4.69
CA ALA A 554 27.52 15.33 -3.66
C ALA A 554 28.03 14.07 -2.93
N ARG A 555 27.11 13.14 -2.63
CA ARG A 555 27.46 11.87 -1.97
C ARG A 555 28.33 10.99 -2.87
N ILE A 556 28.00 10.86 -4.16
CA ILE A 556 28.83 10.16 -5.15
C ILE A 556 30.25 10.78 -5.15
N ALA A 557 30.35 12.10 -5.27
CA ALA A 557 31.65 12.77 -5.30
C ALA A 557 32.51 12.54 -4.05
N ALA A 558 31.85 12.36 -2.88
CA ALA A 558 32.54 12.16 -1.61
C ALA A 558 32.92 10.70 -1.33
N THR A 559 32.24 9.73 -1.94
CA THR A 559 32.37 8.31 -1.55
C THR A 559 32.77 7.36 -2.67
N ALA A 560 32.79 7.82 -3.91
CA ALA A 560 33.20 6.99 -5.03
C ALA A 560 34.67 6.55 -4.88
N PRO A 561 35.02 5.31 -5.21
CA PRO A 561 36.40 4.85 -5.27
C PRO A 561 37.27 5.73 -6.21
N ALA A 562 38.60 5.75 -5.96
CA ALA A 562 39.52 6.61 -6.73
C ALA A 562 39.58 6.27 -8.23
N ASP A 563 39.26 5.04 -8.60
CA ASP A 563 39.20 4.51 -9.96
C ASP A 563 37.79 4.46 -10.55
N ALA A 564 36.82 5.05 -9.87
CA ALA A 564 35.43 5.05 -10.31
C ALA A 564 35.22 5.86 -11.60
N ASP A 565 34.30 5.37 -12.46
CA ASP A 565 33.84 6.16 -13.60
C ASP A 565 32.89 7.27 -13.12
N LEU A 566 33.42 8.49 -13.08
CA LEU A 566 32.68 9.70 -12.74
C LEU A 566 32.41 10.61 -13.95
N THR A 567 32.74 10.15 -15.16
CA THR A 567 32.81 11.02 -16.35
C THR A 567 31.97 10.55 -17.52
N SER A 568 31.80 9.23 -17.75
CA SER A 568 31.12 8.72 -18.95
C SER A 568 29.66 9.19 -19.07
N TRP A 569 29.01 9.46 -17.94
CA TRP A 569 27.61 9.91 -17.84
C TRP A 569 27.45 11.44 -17.66
N ARG A 570 28.54 12.22 -17.87
CA ARG A 570 28.56 13.70 -17.76
C ARG A 570 28.80 14.36 -19.12
N TYR A 571 27.98 14.05 -20.08
CA TYR A 571 28.01 14.64 -21.43
C TYR A 571 26.86 15.64 -21.63
#